data_d45bf3b326328e82d0f0b41361d8d968
#
_entry.id   d45bf3b326328e82d0f0b41361d8d968
#
_cell.length_a   1.000
_cell.length_b   1.000
_cell.length_c   1.000
_cell.angle_alpha   90.00
_cell.angle_beta   90.00
_cell.angle_gamma   90.00
#
_symmetry.space_group_name_H-M   'P 1'
#
loop_
_entity.id
_entity.type
_entity.pdbx_description
1 polymer ?
#
loop_
_entity_poly.entity_id
_entity_poly.type
_entity_poly.pdbx_seq_one_letter_code
_entity_poly.pdbx_strand_id
1 'polypeptide(L)' 'MTRMLVTGGAGFIGSNFVHYTVKHKPEYDITVIDKLTYAGNRANLQPVADQINFIEGDICDAELMDKLVAENDIIVHFAA' A
#
# COMPACT_ATOMS: atom_id res chain seq x y z
N MET A 1 -14.18 8.86 6.33
CA MET A 1 -13.31 7.67 6.22
C MET A 1 -11.89 8.12 5.91
N THR A 2 -10.94 7.63 6.66
CA THR A 2 -9.52 7.96 6.42
C THR A 2 -8.97 7.07 5.32
N ARG A 3 -8.35 7.66 4.32
CA ARG A 3 -7.73 6.95 3.21
C ARG A 3 -6.22 7.00 3.37
N MET A 4 -5.59 5.84 3.33
CA MET A 4 -4.14 5.70 3.50
C MET A 4 -3.52 5.05 2.27
N LEU A 5 -2.47 5.65 1.75
CA LEU A 5 -1.67 5.09 0.67
C LEU A 5 -0.36 4.56 1.27
N VAL A 6 -0.03 3.31 0.96
CA VAL A 6 1.22 2.69 1.41
C VAL A 6 2.03 2.33 0.18
N THR A 7 3.19 2.93 0.02
CA THR A 7 4.11 2.60 -1.07
C THR A 7 5.09 1.54 -0.60
N GLY A 8 5.35 0.53 -1.44
CA GLY A 8 6.22 -0.58 -1.07
C GLY A 8 5.58 -1.52 -0.06
N GLY A 9 4.25 -1.56 -0.01
CA GLY A 9 3.52 -2.33 0.99
C GLY A 9 3.56 -3.84 0.80
N ALA A 10 4.08 -4.34 -0.33
CA ALA A 10 4.25 -5.78 -0.54
C ALA A 10 5.63 -6.27 -0.11
N GLY A 11 6.54 -5.38 0.30
CA GLY A 11 7.82 -5.76 0.87
C GLY A 11 7.65 -6.30 2.29
N PHE A 12 8.72 -6.83 2.86
CA PHE A 12 8.66 -7.49 4.17
C PHE A 12 8.19 -6.52 5.28
N ILE A 13 8.82 -5.36 5.39
CA ILE A 13 8.47 -4.38 6.42
C ILE A 13 7.11 -3.73 6.12
N GLY A 14 6.89 -3.34 4.86
CA GLY A 14 5.66 -2.69 4.46
C GLY A 14 4.45 -3.57 4.65
N SER A 15 4.55 -4.87 4.32
CA SER A 15 3.42 -5.79 4.49
C SER A 15 3.07 -5.99 5.98
N ASN A 16 4.07 -6.05 6.85
CA ASN A 16 3.82 -6.13 8.29
C ASN A 16 3.09 -4.88 8.79
N PHE A 17 3.45 -3.72 8.30
CA PHE A 17 2.75 -2.47 8.63
C PHE A 17 1.29 -2.53 8.15
N VAL A 18 1.05 -3.02 6.93
CA VAL A 18 -0.30 -3.14 6.38
C VAL A 18 -1.14 -4.10 7.24
N HIS A 19 -0.61 -5.26 7.59
CA HIS A 19 -1.30 -6.21 8.46
C HIS A 19 -1.66 -5.58 9.80
N TYR A 20 -0.71 -4.87 10.40
CA TYR A 20 -0.93 -4.18 11.68
C TYR A 20 -2.06 -3.14 11.56
N THR A 21 -2.01 -2.34 10.50
CA THR A 21 -2.98 -1.26 10.31
C THR A 21 -4.39 -1.80 10.04
N VAL A 22 -4.51 -2.84 9.22
CA VAL A 22 -5.81 -3.49 8.97
C VAL A 22 -6.42 -4.00 10.27
N LYS A 23 -5.60 -4.58 11.12
CA LYS A 23 -6.07 -5.14 12.40
C LYS A 23 -6.49 -4.05 13.38
N HIS A 24 -5.72 -2.97 13.50
CA HIS A 24 -5.93 -1.95 14.52
C HIS A 24 -6.75 -0.76 14.04
N LYS A 25 -6.83 -0.55 12.74
CA LYS A 25 -7.58 0.56 12.12
C LYS A 25 -8.46 0.02 10.98
N PRO A 26 -9.41 -0.88 11.27
CA PRO A 26 -10.23 -1.49 10.22
C PRO A 26 -11.11 -0.48 9.47
N GLU A 27 -11.29 0.71 10.03
CA GLU A 27 -12.06 1.78 9.39
C GLU A 27 -11.28 2.51 8.28
N TYR A 28 -9.97 2.30 8.20
CA TYR A 28 -9.15 2.95 7.16
C TYR A 28 -9.35 2.27 5.82
N ASP A 29 -9.43 3.09 4.76
CA ASP A 29 -9.42 2.62 3.39
C ASP A 29 -7.96 2.62 2.91
N ILE A 30 -7.34 1.44 2.85
CA ILE A 30 -5.92 1.31 2.58
C ILE A 30 -5.70 0.93 1.12
N THR A 31 -4.88 1.71 0.43
CA THR A 31 -4.40 1.40 -0.92
C THR A 31 -2.91 1.14 -0.84
N VAL A 32 -2.48 0.03 -1.43
CA VAL A 32 -1.07 -0.34 -1.48
C VAL A 32 -0.60 -0.28 -2.91
N ILE A 33 0.50 0.41 -3.17
CA ILE A 33 1.17 0.39 -4.47
C ILE A 33 2.55 -0.23 -4.31
N ASP A 34 2.89 -1.18 -5.18
CA ASP A 34 4.18 -1.85 -5.17
C ASP A 34 4.54 -2.29 -6.58
N LYS A 35 5.78 -2.14 -6.96
CA LYS A 35 6.28 -2.55 -8.27
C LYS A 35 6.50 -4.06 -8.34
N LEU A 36 6.53 -4.73 -7.20
CA LEU A 36 6.76 -6.19 -7.08
C LEU A 36 8.09 -6.62 -7.70
N THR A 37 9.13 -5.83 -7.45
CA THR A 37 10.49 -6.22 -7.84
C THR A 37 11.05 -7.22 -6.81
N TYR A 38 12.34 -7.40 -6.77
CA TYR A 38 12.97 -8.45 -5.98
C TYR A 38 12.59 -8.47 -4.48
N ALA A 39 12.25 -7.33 -3.90
CA ALA A 39 11.91 -7.25 -2.47
C ALA A 39 10.41 -7.33 -2.20
N GLY A 40 9.58 -7.16 -3.23
CA GLY A 40 8.12 -7.15 -3.07
C GLY A 40 7.51 -8.48 -3.48
N ASN A 41 6.53 -8.94 -2.73
CA ASN A 41 5.82 -10.17 -3.05
C ASN A 41 4.34 -10.00 -2.66
N ARG A 42 3.46 -10.08 -3.64
CA ARG A 42 2.03 -9.93 -3.43
C ARG A 42 1.48 -10.95 -2.42
N ALA A 43 2.10 -12.12 -2.33
CA ALA A 43 1.70 -13.15 -1.36
C ALA A 43 1.83 -12.66 0.09
N ASN A 44 2.70 -11.69 0.37
CA ASN A 44 2.84 -11.11 1.70
C ASN A 44 1.56 -10.40 2.16
N LEU A 45 0.70 -10.00 1.23
CA LEU A 45 -0.55 -9.30 1.53
C LEU A 45 -1.77 -10.21 1.40
N GLN A 46 -1.58 -11.49 1.07
CA GLN A 46 -2.67 -12.43 0.84
C GLN A 46 -3.68 -12.48 2.01
N PRO A 47 -3.25 -12.51 3.26
CA PRO A 47 -4.20 -12.59 4.39
C PRO A 47 -5.13 -11.38 4.51
N VAL A 48 -4.77 -10.24 3.93
CA VAL A 48 -5.57 -9.00 4.00
C VAL A 48 -6.00 -8.52 2.62
N ALA A 49 -5.89 -9.37 1.60
CA ALA A 49 -6.15 -8.97 0.21
C ALA A 49 -7.56 -8.40 0.01
N ASP A 50 -8.57 -8.92 0.72
CA ASP A 50 -9.96 -8.44 0.60
C ASP A 50 -10.18 -7.12 1.32
N GLN A 51 -9.24 -6.67 2.13
CA GLN A 51 -9.40 -5.50 3.00
C GLN A 51 -8.59 -4.31 2.53
N ILE A 52 -7.87 -4.45 1.43
CA ILE A 52 -7.04 -3.39 0.84
C ILE A 52 -7.29 -3.29 -0.65
N ASN A 53 -6.88 -2.16 -1.22
CA ASN A 53 -6.83 -1.96 -2.66
C ASN A 53 -5.36 -2.11 -3.08
N PHE A 54 -5.07 -3.02 -3.98
CA PHE A 54 -3.70 -3.24 -4.42
C PHE A 54 -3.50 -2.76 -5.85
N ILE A 55 -2.45 -1.97 -6.05
CA ILE A 55 -2.05 -1.46 -7.36
C ILE A 55 -0.61 -1.92 -7.63
N GLU A 56 -0.42 -2.69 -8.69
CA GLU A 56 0.93 -2.99 -9.17
C GLU A 56 1.38 -1.83 -10.04
N GLY A 57 2.35 -1.06 -9.57
CA GLY A 57 2.80 0.12 -10.28
C GLY A 57 4.09 0.68 -9.71
N ASP A 58 4.67 1.62 -10.44
CA ASP A 58 5.95 2.24 -10.12
C ASP A 58 5.70 3.63 -9.53
N ILE A 59 6.33 3.91 -8.38
CA ILE A 59 6.25 5.25 -7.77
C ILE A 59 6.88 6.33 -8.65
N CYS A 60 7.66 5.94 -9.64
CA CYS A 60 8.22 6.88 -10.63
C CYS A 60 7.20 7.29 -11.69
N ASP A 61 6.03 6.65 -11.74
CA ASP A 61 4.95 7.05 -12.63
C ASP A 61 4.26 8.28 -12.03
N ALA A 62 4.63 9.46 -12.52
CA ALA A 62 4.18 10.72 -11.95
C ALA A 62 2.66 10.91 -12.04
N GLU A 63 2.04 10.52 -13.15
CA GLU A 63 0.59 10.65 -13.29
C GLU A 63 -0.16 9.78 -12.30
N LEU A 64 0.29 8.54 -12.16
CA LEU A 64 -0.29 7.59 -11.21
C LEU A 64 -0.14 8.10 -9.78
N MET A 65 1.06 8.57 -9.42
CA MET A 65 1.32 9.05 -8.08
C MET A 65 0.56 10.33 -7.75
N ASP A 66 0.46 11.25 -8.70
CA ASP A 66 -0.33 12.47 -8.51
C ASP A 66 -1.78 12.14 -8.17
N LYS A 67 -2.36 11.18 -8.88
CA LYS A 67 -3.73 10.73 -8.64
C LYS A 67 -3.86 10.09 -7.26
N LEU A 68 -2.96 9.18 -6.92
CA LEU A 68 -3.03 8.45 -5.65
C LEU A 68 -2.81 9.36 -4.45
N VAL A 69 -1.87 10.28 -4.55
CA VAL A 69 -1.62 11.26 -3.47
C VAL A 69 -2.83 12.15 -3.27
N ALA A 70 -3.46 12.59 -4.34
CA ALA A 70 -4.66 13.44 -4.25
C ALA A 70 -5.85 12.72 -3.63
N GLU A 71 -5.94 11.39 -3.79
CA GLU A 71 -7.05 10.58 -3.31
C GLU A 71 -6.89 10.09 -1.87
N ASN A 72 -5.74 10.30 -1.25
CA ASN A 72 -5.44 9.75 0.06
C ASN A 72 -5.08 10.85 1.07
N ASP A 73 -5.45 10.61 2.33
CA ASP A 73 -5.22 11.56 3.42
C ASP A 73 -3.86 11.34 4.08
N ILE A 74 -3.39 10.10 4.09
CA ILE A 74 -2.14 9.71 4.74
C ILE A 74 -1.30 8.94 3.72
N ILE A 75 -0.01 9.25 3.67
CA ILE A 75 0.94 8.56 2.80
C ILE A 75 2.05 7.97 3.65
N VAL A 76 2.26 6.67 3.54
CA VAL A 76 3.34 5.96 4.23
C VAL A 76 4.24 5.33 3.17
N HIS A 77 5.51 5.70 3.18
CA HIS A 77 6.44 5.39 2.10
C HIS A 77 7.50 4.38 2.56
N PHE A 78 7.39 3.16 2.05
CA PHE A 78 8.39 2.11 2.27
C PHE A 78 9.19 1.78 1.01
N ALA A 79 8.75 2.24 -0.15
CA ALA A 79 9.47 1.99 -1.40
C ALA A 79 10.79 2.77 -1.42
N ALA A 80 11.83 2.13 -1.89
CA ALA A 80 13.16 2.75 -1.99
C ALA A 80 13.27 3.60 -3.26
#